data_2eca1a1c70a86677d28400420cc070d1
#
_entry.id   2eca1a1c70a86677d28400420cc070d1
#
_cell.length_a   1.000
_cell.length_b   1.000
_cell.length_c   1.000
_cell.angle_alpha   90.00
_cell.angle_beta   90.00
_cell.angle_gamma   90.00
#
_symmetry.space_group_name_H-M   'P 1'
#
loop_
_entity.id
_entity.type
_entity.pdbx_description
1 polymer ?
#
loop_
_entity_poly.entity_id
_entity_poly.type
_entity_poly.pdbx_seq_one_letter_code
_entity_poly.pdbx_strand_id
1 'polypeptide(L)'
;MRPTRWMVACTFGALVLAGSLARAQGHGNGHASGHGKHGDDDEGEQFYKHQDREVMREWYDDHQSNPPPGLAKRDRLPPGLEKQLVRRGTLPPGVQKRLQPCPEELERRLPPPPPDCAHVLIGGHIVLVNRRTNVVLDIVHFEIR
;
A
#
# COMPACT_ATOMS: atom_id res chain seq x y z
N MET A 1 -1.24 17.59 -49.38
CA MET A 1 -2.36 18.44 -48.91
C MET A 1 -2.15 18.74 -47.45
N ARG A 2 -1.94 19.83 -47.16
CA ARG A 2 -1.69 20.98 -46.27
C ARG A 2 -1.92 20.71 -44.78
N PRO A 3 -0.96 21.09 -43.91
CA PRO A 3 -1.10 21.09 -42.46
C PRO A 3 -1.79 22.37 -41.96
N THR A 4 -2.65 22.24 -40.94
CA THR A 4 -3.23 23.43 -40.30
C THR A 4 -2.56 23.63 -38.93
N ARG A 5 -1.68 24.62 -38.89
CA ARG A 5 -1.07 25.22 -37.71
C ARG A 5 -2.12 26.09 -37.03
N TRP A 6 -2.34 25.90 -35.75
CA TRP A 6 -3.00 26.88 -34.90
C TRP A 6 -2.02 27.32 -33.81
N MET A 7 -1.48 28.48 -34.05
CA MET A 7 -0.88 29.37 -33.04
C MET A 7 -2.01 30.11 -32.36
N VAL A 8 -2.06 30.13 -31.04
CA VAL A 8 -2.65 31.23 -30.29
C VAL A 8 -1.69 31.64 -29.18
N ALA A 9 -1.43 32.95 -29.23
CA ALA A 9 -0.43 33.69 -28.49
C ALA A 9 -0.85 34.03 -27.05
N CYS A 10 0.18 34.16 -26.24
CA CYS A 10 0.42 35.11 -25.15
C CYS A 10 -0.73 35.93 -24.55
N THR A 11 -0.85 35.91 -23.23
CA THR A 11 -0.87 37.19 -22.50
C THR A 11 -0.20 37.04 -21.13
N PHE A 12 0.83 37.84 -20.95
CA PHE A 12 1.47 38.22 -19.70
C PHE A 12 0.49 39.01 -18.81
N GLY A 13 0.44 38.65 -17.53
CA GLY A 13 -0.21 39.45 -16.51
C GLY A 13 0.56 39.39 -15.23
N ALA A 14 1.54 40.28 -15.08
CA ALA A 14 2.21 40.53 -13.82
C ALA A 14 1.30 41.35 -12.91
N LEU A 15 1.04 40.89 -11.70
CA LEU A 15 0.58 41.75 -10.63
C LEU A 15 1.34 41.45 -9.33
N VAL A 16 2.26 42.34 -9.02
CA VAL A 16 2.94 42.51 -7.75
C VAL A 16 2.02 43.27 -6.82
N LEU A 17 1.74 42.76 -5.62
CA LEU A 17 1.34 43.60 -4.49
C LEU A 17 1.89 43.00 -3.18
N ALA A 18 2.66 43.82 -2.56
CA ALA A 18 3.32 43.67 -1.27
C ALA A 18 2.35 43.77 -0.09
N GLY A 19 2.79 43.24 1.04
CA GLY A 19 2.36 43.72 2.38
C GLY A 19 1.60 42.69 3.19
N SER A 20 2.13 42.15 4.25
CA SER A 20 2.13 42.68 5.59
C SER A 20 2.65 41.64 6.58
N LEU A 21 3.65 42.01 7.35
CA LEU A 21 4.09 41.36 8.57
C LEU A 21 2.99 41.43 9.63
N ALA A 22 2.54 40.32 10.13
CA ALA A 22 1.84 40.24 11.40
C ALA A 22 2.45 39.12 12.23
N ARG A 23 3.23 39.57 13.19
CA ARG A 23 3.86 38.79 14.25
C ARG A 23 2.83 38.68 15.37
N ALA A 24 2.34 37.48 15.63
CA ALA A 24 1.57 37.19 16.84
C ALA A 24 2.16 35.96 17.52
N GLN A 25 2.86 36.19 18.62
CA GLN A 25 3.20 35.18 19.61
C GLN A 25 1.92 34.86 20.39
N GLY A 26 1.51 33.60 20.34
CA GLY A 26 0.46 33.06 21.17
C GLY A 26 0.96 31.79 21.84
N HIS A 27 1.35 31.88 23.11
CA HIS A 27 1.51 30.73 24.00
C HIS A 27 0.13 30.14 24.27
N GLY A 28 -0.07 28.91 23.83
CA GLY A 28 -1.26 28.14 24.15
C GLY A 28 -0.87 26.68 24.44
N ASN A 29 -0.67 26.36 25.74
CA ASN A 29 -0.66 24.98 26.23
C ASN A 29 -2.06 24.40 26.04
N GLY A 30 -2.24 23.61 24.99
CA GLY A 30 -3.41 22.80 24.80
C GLY A 30 -3.02 21.33 24.73
N HIS A 31 -3.18 20.60 25.82
CA HIS A 31 -3.20 19.14 25.82
C HIS A 31 -4.50 18.71 25.13
N ALA A 32 -4.44 18.52 23.84
CA ALA A 32 -5.47 17.81 23.10
C ALA A 32 -4.97 16.39 22.82
N SER A 33 -5.49 15.42 23.56
CA SER A 33 -5.42 14.00 23.22
C SER A 33 -6.16 13.79 21.90
N GLY A 34 -5.49 14.06 20.79
CA GLY A 34 -5.95 13.68 19.48
C GLY A 34 -5.73 12.19 19.31
N HIS A 35 -6.80 11.41 19.30
CA HIS A 35 -6.80 10.08 18.70
C HIS A 35 -6.37 10.27 17.25
N GLY A 36 -5.08 10.04 16.99
CA GLY A 36 -4.56 9.95 15.64
C GLY A 36 -5.22 8.76 14.96
N LYS A 37 -6.18 9.02 14.08
CA LYS A 37 -6.45 8.12 12.99
C LYS A 37 -5.12 7.91 12.29
N HIS A 38 -4.55 6.72 12.42
CA HIS A 38 -3.59 6.24 11.45
C HIS A 38 -4.33 6.15 10.12
N GLY A 39 -4.29 7.23 9.37
CA GLY A 39 -4.50 7.20 7.95
C GLY A 39 -3.25 6.56 7.37
N ASP A 40 -3.38 5.35 6.87
CA ASP A 40 -2.41 4.73 5.99
C ASP A 40 -2.48 5.43 4.62
N ASP A 41 -2.11 6.72 4.62
CA ASP A 41 -1.99 7.54 3.40
C ASP A 41 -0.59 7.34 2.81
N ASP A 42 -0.25 6.08 2.49
CA ASP A 42 0.80 5.79 1.54
C ASP A 42 0.15 5.75 0.15
N GLU A 43 -0.05 6.94 -0.44
CA GLU A 43 -0.58 7.16 -1.78
C GLU A 43 0.41 6.72 -2.89
N GLY A 44 1.11 5.60 -2.68
CA GLY A 44 1.65 4.82 -3.77
C GLY A 44 0.49 4.18 -4.52
N GLU A 45 0.54 4.13 -5.84
CA GLU A 45 -0.45 3.48 -6.70
C GLU A 45 -0.80 2.10 -6.14
N GLN A 46 -1.96 2.01 -5.45
CA GLN A 46 -2.42 0.79 -4.79
C GLN A 46 -3.08 -0.10 -5.83
N PHE A 47 -2.58 -1.32 -5.97
CA PHE A 47 -3.17 -2.31 -6.86
C PHE A 47 -4.51 -2.81 -6.31
N TYR A 48 -4.57 -3.14 -5.01
CA TYR A 48 -5.79 -3.61 -4.38
C TYR A 48 -6.71 -2.46 -4.02
N LYS A 49 -7.89 -2.45 -4.60
CA LYS A 49 -8.95 -1.50 -4.26
C LYS A 49 -9.56 -1.84 -2.90
N HIS A 50 -10.36 -0.92 -2.36
CA HIS A 50 -11.04 -1.12 -1.08
C HIS A 50 -11.87 -2.42 -1.06
N GLN A 51 -12.58 -2.72 -2.14
CA GLN A 51 -13.38 -3.95 -2.28
C GLN A 51 -12.51 -5.22 -2.22
N ASP A 52 -11.35 -5.21 -2.86
CA ASP A 52 -10.43 -6.35 -2.85
C ASP A 52 -9.90 -6.61 -1.44
N ARG A 53 -9.59 -5.54 -0.70
CA ARG A 53 -9.15 -5.61 0.69
C ARG A 53 -10.25 -6.14 1.62
N GLU A 54 -11.51 -5.81 1.37
CA GLU A 54 -12.65 -6.36 2.10
C GLU A 54 -12.84 -7.85 1.83
N VAL A 55 -12.79 -8.28 0.57
CA VAL A 55 -12.85 -9.69 0.17
C VAL A 55 -11.74 -10.50 0.85
N MET A 56 -10.52 -9.97 0.91
CA MET A 56 -9.40 -10.62 1.59
C MET A 56 -9.64 -10.75 3.10
N ARG A 57 -10.21 -9.71 3.75
CA ARG A 57 -10.51 -9.74 5.18
C ARG A 57 -11.60 -10.74 5.51
N GLU A 58 -12.72 -10.72 4.75
CA GLU A 58 -13.81 -11.67 4.90
C GLU A 58 -13.31 -13.11 4.75
N TRP A 59 -12.54 -13.36 3.69
CA TRP A 59 -11.95 -14.69 3.48
C TRP A 59 -11.03 -15.11 4.63
N TYR A 60 -10.21 -14.19 5.14
CA TYR A 60 -9.32 -14.47 6.28
C TYR A 60 -10.12 -14.77 7.56
N ASP A 61 -11.18 -14.03 7.82
CA ASP A 61 -12.04 -14.22 9.01
C ASP A 61 -12.71 -15.60 8.97
N ASP A 62 -13.16 -16.06 7.82
CA ASP A 62 -13.72 -17.41 7.64
C ASP A 62 -12.69 -18.52 7.88
N HIS A 63 -11.40 -18.23 7.65
CA HIS A 63 -10.31 -19.22 7.74
C HIS A 63 -9.47 -19.11 9.01
N GLN A 64 -9.85 -18.26 9.98
CA GLN A 64 -9.08 -18.06 11.22
C GLN A 64 -8.87 -19.35 12.03
N SER A 65 -9.81 -20.29 11.97
CA SER A 65 -9.72 -21.56 12.70
C SER A 65 -8.65 -22.50 12.14
N ASN A 66 -8.38 -22.41 10.84
CA ASN A 66 -7.38 -23.21 10.15
C ASN A 66 -6.69 -22.40 9.05
N PRO A 67 -5.87 -21.40 9.42
CA PRO A 67 -5.27 -20.51 8.45
C PRO A 67 -4.27 -21.26 7.57
N PRO A 68 -4.20 -20.91 6.27
CA PRO A 68 -3.23 -21.50 5.36
C PRO A 68 -1.80 -21.13 5.75
N PRO A 69 -0.80 -21.89 5.26
CA PRO A 69 0.60 -21.54 5.46
C PRO A 69 0.89 -20.10 5.00
N GLY A 70 1.67 -19.36 5.79
CA GLY A 70 1.98 -17.96 5.55
C GLY A 70 1.05 -16.97 6.28
N LEU A 71 -0.17 -17.39 6.67
CA LEU A 71 -1.09 -16.59 7.49
C LEU A 71 -1.26 -17.13 8.92
N ALA A 72 -0.69 -18.28 9.23
CA ALA A 72 -0.74 -18.84 10.57
C ALA A 72 0.16 -18.06 11.54
N LYS A 73 -0.22 -18.02 12.82
CA LYS A 73 0.53 -17.33 13.90
C LYS A 73 2.00 -17.75 13.97
N ARG A 74 2.29 -19.03 13.69
CA ARG A 74 3.65 -19.59 13.65
C ARG A 74 4.51 -19.03 12.49
N ASP A 75 3.88 -18.52 11.46
CA ASP A 75 4.57 -18.04 10.24
C ASP A 75 4.91 -16.54 10.33
N ARG A 76 4.60 -15.90 11.47
CA ARG A 76 4.84 -14.47 11.68
C ARG A 76 6.29 -14.11 11.44
N LEU A 77 6.49 -13.02 10.73
CA LEU A 77 7.83 -12.50 10.48
C LEU A 77 8.41 -11.82 11.74
N PRO A 78 9.73 -11.90 11.94
CA PRO A 78 10.40 -11.03 12.90
C PRO A 78 10.16 -9.56 12.58
N PRO A 79 10.05 -8.67 13.59
CA PRO A 79 9.67 -7.26 13.39
C PRO A 79 10.55 -6.49 12.39
N GLY A 80 11.83 -6.87 12.31
CA GLY A 80 12.76 -6.25 11.34
C GLY A 80 12.45 -6.62 9.89
N LEU A 81 12.05 -7.87 9.62
CA LEU A 81 11.67 -8.33 8.28
C LEU A 81 10.28 -7.84 7.90
N GLU A 82 9.36 -7.75 8.85
CA GLU A 82 8.04 -7.19 8.65
C GLU A 82 8.11 -5.72 8.19
N LYS A 83 8.92 -4.90 8.86
CA LYS A 83 9.17 -3.51 8.46
C LYS A 83 9.76 -3.38 7.05
N GLN A 84 10.61 -4.32 6.65
CA GLN A 84 11.17 -4.32 5.29
C GLN A 84 10.10 -4.69 4.24
N LEU A 85 9.23 -5.63 4.57
CA LEU A 85 8.13 -6.04 3.70
C LEU A 85 7.16 -4.88 3.48
N VAL A 86 6.74 -4.20 4.55
CA VAL A 86 5.78 -3.08 4.49
C VAL A 86 6.32 -1.88 3.69
N ARG A 87 7.63 -1.66 3.65
CA ARG A 87 8.25 -0.58 2.87
C ARG A 87 8.17 -0.75 1.35
N ARG A 88 7.50 -1.79 0.86
CA ARG A 88 7.31 -2.03 -0.58
C ARG A 88 8.62 -1.94 -1.39
N GLY A 89 9.63 -2.65 -0.95
CA GLY A 89 10.91 -2.75 -1.63
C GLY A 89 11.14 -4.13 -2.22
N THR A 90 12.38 -4.38 -2.63
CA THR A 90 12.82 -5.72 -3.04
C THR A 90 12.83 -6.65 -1.83
N LEU A 91 12.18 -7.81 -1.96
CA LEU A 91 12.15 -8.81 -0.91
C LEU A 91 13.55 -9.36 -0.59
N PRO A 92 13.97 -9.33 0.68
CA PRO A 92 15.21 -9.97 1.10
C PRO A 92 15.20 -11.48 0.79
N PRO A 93 16.34 -12.11 0.47
CA PRO A 93 16.40 -13.53 0.14
C PRO A 93 15.82 -14.46 1.21
N GLY A 94 15.94 -14.10 2.49
CA GLY A 94 15.35 -14.83 3.61
C GLY A 94 13.82 -14.79 3.64
N VAL A 95 13.21 -13.72 3.13
CA VAL A 95 11.76 -13.56 3.00
C VAL A 95 11.26 -14.32 1.78
N GLN A 96 11.97 -14.23 0.65
CA GLN A 96 11.59 -14.93 -0.59
C GLN A 96 11.40 -16.44 -0.39
N LYS A 97 12.22 -17.08 0.46
CA LYS A 97 12.12 -18.51 0.77
C LYS A 97 10.88 -18.90 1.58
N ARG A 98 10.19 -17.93 2.17
CA ARG A 98 9.01 -18.13 3.02
C ARG A 98 7.69 -17.79 2.32
N LEU A 99 7.76 -17.35 1.07
CA LEU A 99 6.58 -17.05 0.28
C LEU A 99 5.76 -18.32 0.06
N GLN A 100 4.47 -18.23 0.35
CA GLN A 100 3.50 -19.29 0.06
C GLN A 100 2.58 -18.83 -1.06
N PRO A 101 2.17 -19.72 -1.96
CA PRO A 101 1.22 -19.36 -3.00
C PRO A 101 -0.12 -18.97 -2.40
N CYS A 102 -0.83 -18.05 -3.04
CA CYS A 102 -2.19 -17.71 -2.66
C CYS A 102 -3.09 -18.94 -2.89
N PRO A 103 -4.01 -19.27 -1.96
CA PRO A 103 -5.00 -20.33 -2.17
C PRO A 103 -5.88 -20.03 -3.37
N GLU A 104 -6.18 -21.04 -4.17
CA GLU A 104 -6.99 -20.87 -5.39
C GLU A 104 -8.37 -20.26 -5.13
N GLU A 105 -8.95 -20.56 -3.97
CA GLU A 105 -10.25 -20.03 -3.58
C GLU A 105 -10.21 -18.51 -3.43
N LEU A 106 -9.16 -17.97 -2.80
CA LEU A 106 -8.94 -16.54 -2.69
C LEU A 106 -8.51 -15.93 -4.01
N GLU A 107 -7.60 -16.59 -4.74
CA GLU A 107 -7.12 -16.12 -6.04
C GLU A 107 -8.26 -15.85 -7.03
N ARG A 108 -9.31 -16.68 -7.01
CA ARG A 108 -10.51 -16.50 -7.87
C ARG A 108 -11.36 -15.30 -7.52
N ARG A 109 -11.24 -14.79 -6.29
CA ARG A 109 -11.99 -13.62 -5.80
C ARG A 109 -11.23 -12.32 -6.00
N LEU A 110 -9.91 -12.41 -6.27
CA LEU A 110 -9.03 -11.25 -6.44
C LEU A 110 -8.94 -10.82 -7.91
N PRO A 111 -8.60 -9.55 -8.16
CA PRO A 111 -8.29 -9.11 -9.52
C PRO A 111 -7.08 -9.88 -10.07
N PRO A 112 -7.07 -10.22 -11.37
CA PRO A 112 -5.95 -10.93 -11.95
C PRO A 112 -4.65 -10.13 -11.80
N PRO A 113 -3.55 -10.77 -11.35
CA PRO A 113 -2.29 -10.06 -11.17
C PRO A 113 -1.73 -9.57 -12.52
N PRO A 114 -0.99 -8.45 -12.52
CA PRO A 114 -0.29 -7.98 -13.71
C PRO A 114 0.71 -9.01 -14.24
N PRO A 115 1.18 -8.89 -15.50
CA PRO A 115 2.20 -9.76 -16.05
C PRO A 115 3.43 -9.86 -15.14
N ASP A 116 3.98 -11.06 -15.02
CA ASP A 116 5.12 -11.39 -14.14
C ASP A 116 4.86 -11.21 -12.63
N CYS A 117 3.63 -10.90 -12.21
CA CYS A 117 3.26 -10.76 -10.80
C CYS A 117 2.49 -11.97 -10.27
N ALA A 118 2.45 -12.11 -8.96
CA ALA A 118 1.65 -13.11 -8.27
C ALA A 118 1.21 -12.64 -6.88
N HIS A 119 0.05 -13.13 -6.45
CA HIS A 119 -0.39 -13.02 -5.08
C HIS A 119 0.31 -14.10 -4.24
N VAL A 120 0.91 -13.71 -3.14
CA VAL A 120 1.62 -14.61 -2.23
C VAL A 120 1.26 -14.30 -0.79
N LEU A 121 1.37 -15.32 0.07
CA LEU A 121 1.13 -15.20 1.51
C LEU A 121 2.45 -15.23 2.25
N ILE A 122 2.63 -14.33 3.22
CA ILE A 122 3.78 -14.35 4.10
C ILE A 122 3.54 -13.57 5.40
N GLY A 123 3.80 -14.21 6.54
CA GLY A 123 3.89 -13.54 7.84
C GLY A 123 2.65 -12.80 8.30
N GLY A 124 1.47 -13.21 7.84
CA GLY A 124 0.20 -12.53 8.11
C GLY A 124 -0.18 -11.47 7.08
N HIS A 125 0.45 -11.53 5.91
CA HIS A 125 0.20 -10.57 4.83
C HIS A 125 -0.17 -11.30 3.53
N ILE A 126 -1.05 -10.68 2.74
CA ILE A 126 -1.19 -10.97 1.32
C ILE A 126 -0.40 -9.90 0.57
N VAL A 127 0.47 -10.33 -0.31
CA VAL A 127 1.43 -9.47 -1.00
C VAL A 127 1.36 -9.71 -2.50
N LEU A 128 1.28 -8.64 -3.27
CA LEU A 128 1.48 -8.69 -4.72
C LEU A 128 2.96 -8.48 -5.02
N VAL A 129 3.59 -9.48 -5.60
CA VAL A 129 5.04 -9.49 -5.87
C VAL A 129 5.31 -9.69 -7.35
N ASN A 130 6.22 -8.90 -7.90
CA ASN A 130 6.80 -9.19 -9.21
C ASN A 130 7.83 -10.31 -9.08
N ARG A 131 7.58 -11.45 -9.74
CA ARG A 131 8.41 -12.66 -9.65
C ARG A 131 9.80 -12.51 -10.26
N ARG A 132 9.99 -11.57 -11.20
CA ARG A 132 11.28 -11.36 -11.87
C ARG A 132 12.21 -10.49 -11.05
N THR A 133 11.65 -9.44 -10.44
CA THR A 133 12.44 -8.43 -9.70
C THR A 133 12.38 -8.64 -8.19
N ASN A 134 11.46 -9.48 -7.70
CA ASN A 134 11.14 -9.65 -6.28
C ASN A 134 10.72 -8.34 -5.58
N VAL A 135 10.12 -7.42 -6.32
CA VAL A 135 9.62 -6.15 -5.80
C VAL A 135 8.17 -6.32 -5.34
N VAL A 136 7.87 -5.81 -4.16
CA VAL A 136 6.50 -5.73 -3.62
C VAL A 136 5.78 -4.56 -4.27
N LEU A 137 4.65 -4.84 -4.92
CA LEU A 137 3.80 -3.83 -5.55
C LEU A 137 2.70 -3.35 -4.61
N ASP A 138 2.08 -4.28 -3.88
CA ASP A 138 1.06 -3.94 -2.89
C ASP A 138 1.03 -4.98 -1.77
N ILE A 139 0.47 -4.59 -0.62
CA ILE A 139 0.42 -5.41 0.59
C ILE A 139 -0.86 -5.17 1.36
N VAL A 140 -1.46 -6.26 1.86
CA VAL A 140 -2.58 -6.22 2.80
C VAL A 140 -2.18 -6.96 4.07
N HIS A 141 -2.28 -6.27 5.18
CA HIS A 141 -1.95 -6.81 6.50
C HIS A 141 -3.19 -7.38 7.19
N PHE A 142 -3.03 -8.52 7.87
CA PHE A 142 -4.04 -9.11 8.74
C PHE A 142 -3.54 -9.14 10.17
N GLU A 143 -4.40 -8.73 11.09
CA GLU A 143 -4.14 -8.91 12.52
C GLU A 143 -4.33 -10.38 12.88
N ILE A 144 -3.24 -11.11 13.02
CA ILE A 144 -3.25 -12.50 13.49
C ILE A 144 -3.54 -12.49 15.00
N ARG A 145 -4.74 -12.89 15.38
CA ARG A 145 -5.20 -13.04 16.77
C ARG A 145 -4.79 -14.36 17.40
#